data_33018af14b37c00205fbcddc7b5f016c
#
_entry.id   33018af14b37c00205fbcddc7b5f016c
#
_cell.length_a   1.000
_cell.length_b   1.000
_cell.length_c   1.000
_cell.angle_alpha   90.00
_cell.angle_beta   90.00
_cell.angle_gamma   90.00
#
_symmetry.space_group_name_H-M   'P 1'
#
loop_
_entity.id
_entity.type
_entity.pdbx_description
1 polymer ?
#
loop_
_entity_poly.entity_id
_entity_poly.type
_entity_poly.pdbx_seq_one_letter_code
_entity_poly.pdbx_strand_id
1 'polypeptide(L)'
;MSAWSLSSIKLKKEAEDLASNQQKSKKTIRQPISEKQLVEEWKKYTQQKLKEGASNIGSVMELYIPQLEDETLKLVVPNGTNKVELQREGETLLPYLRKRLANDFIHMEITISQEKKEELVYTPEEKFKKLATANPSLQRLKEVFGLEH
;
A
#
# COMPACT_ATOMS: atom_id res chain seq x y z
N MET A 1 30.10 -57.44 -2.38
CA MET A 1 29.15 -57.27 -3.48
C MET A 1 28.08 -56.31 -3.05
N SER A 2 28.19 -55.05 -3.47
CA SER A 2 27.24 -54.01 -3.05
C SER A 2 26.03 -54.04 -3.99
N ALA A 3 24.93 -54.54 -3.47
CA ALA A 3 23.62 -54.39 -4.10
C ALA A 3 23.14 -52.97 -3.88
N TRP A 4 23.56 -52.05 -4.73
CA TRP A 4 22.95 -50.73 -4.80
C TRP A 4 21.57 -50.88 -5.42
N SER A 5 20.61 -50.84 -4.57
CA SER A 5 19.20 -51.11 -4.87
C SER A 5 18.68 -50.15 -5.95
N LEU A 6 18.25 -50.72 -7.07
CA LEU A 6 17.51 -50.03 -8.14
C LEU A 6 16.26 -49.27 -7.65
N SER A 7 15.82 -49.58 -6.43
CA SER A 7 14.70 -48.91 -5.78
C SER A 7 14.99 -47.45 -5.36
N SER A 8 16.25 -47.12 -5.00
CA SER A 8 16.65 -45.76 -4.65
C SER A 8 16.70 -44.82 -5.87
N ILE A 9 16.99 -45.37 -7.06
CA ILE A 9 16.97 -44.61 -8.32
C ILE A 9 15.53 -44.31 -8.76
N LYS A 10 14.61 -45.24 -8.54
CA LYS A 10 13.18 -45.01 -8.82
C LYS A 10 12.59 -43.97 -7.92
N LEU A 11 12.86 -44.02 -6.62
CA LEU A 11 12.39 -43.00 -5.64
C LEU A 11 12.95 -41.62 -5.94
N LYS A 12 14.19 -41.52 -6.41
CA LYS A 12 14.78 -40.22 -6.78
C LYS A 12 14.15 -39.65 -8.06
N LYS A 13 13.88 -40.51 -9.05
CA LYS A 13 13.17 -40.12 -10.27
C LYS A 13 11.71 -39.67 -9.97
N GLU A 14 11.01 -40.45 -9.15
CA GLU A 14 9.64 -40.06 -8.75
C GLU A 14 9.61 -38.76 -7.94
N ALA A 15 10.62 -38.49 -7.09
CA ALA A 15 10.75 -37.22 -6.38
C ALA A 15 11.08 -36.07 -7.32
N GLU A 16 11.96 -36.28 -8.32
CA GLU A 16 12.29 -35.28 -9.34
C GLU A 16 11.10 -35.02 -10.29
N ASP A 17 10.37 -36.06 -10.66
CA ASP A 17 9.15 -35.92 -11.47
C ASP A 17 8.00 -35.22 -10.71
N LEU A 18 7.86 -35.46 -9.41
CA LEU A 18 6.95 -34.75 -8.57
C LEU A 18 7.34 -33.27 -8.35
N ALA A 19 8.63 -32.99 -8.18
CA ALA A 19 9.13 -31.63 -8.08
C ALA A 19 9.03 -30.88 -9.41
N SER A 20 9.29 -31.55 -10.54
CA SER A 20 9.14 -30.95 -11.87
C SER A 20 7.67 -30.78 -12.28
N ASN A 21 6.77 -31.63 -11.79
CA ASN A 21 5.33 -31.50 -12.07
C ASN A 21 4.68 -30.41 -11.21
N GLN A 22 5.21 -30.08 -10.04
CA GLN A 22 4.78 -28.92 -9.27
C GLN A 22 5.23 -27.58 -9.89
N GLN A 23 6.28 -27.57 -10.71
CA GLN A 23 6.69 -26.41 -11.48
C GLN A 23 5.97 -26.27 -12.84
N LYS A 24 5.28 -27.31 -13.30
CA LYS A 24 4.74 -27.39 -14.67
C LYS A 24 3.31 -26.91 -14.87
N SER A 25 2.66 -26.23 -13.92
CA SER A 25 1.34 -25.66 -14.25
C SER A 25 0.91 -24.47 -13.40
N LYS A 26 1.79 -23.51 -13.13
CA LYS A 26 1.26 -22.15 -13.01
C LYS A 26 1.02 -21.67 -14.43
N LYS A 27 -0.13 -21.99 -15.01
CA LYS A 27 -0.64 -21.24 -16.16
C LYS A 27 -0.71 -19.79 -15.70
N THR A 28 0.28 -19.02 -16.11
CA THR A 28 0.33 -17.58 -15.89
C THR A 28 -0.91 -16.99 -16.56
N ILE A 29 -1.85 -16.54 -15.76
CA ILE A 29 -3.11 -16.00 -16.25
C ILE A 29 -2.89 -14.51 -16.43
N ARG A 30 -3.22 -14.00 -17.61
CA ARG A 30 -3.16 -12.58 -17.93
C ARG A 30 -4.49 -12.15 -18.52
N GLN A 31 -5.40 -11.70 -17.67
CA GLN A 31 -6.65 -11.10 -18.12
C GLN A 31 -6.56 -9.58 -18.03
N PRO A 32 -7.20 -8.86 -18.97
CA PRO A 32 -7.28 -7.41 -18.86
C PRO A 32 -8.04 -7.02 -17.60
N ILE A 33 -7.47 -6.11 -16.84
CA ILE A 33 -8.03 -5.64 -15.57
C ILE A 33 -8.87 -4.40 -15.86
N SER A 34 -10.11 -4.39 -15.38
CA SER A 34 -10.91 -3.17 -15.35
C SER A 34 -10.64 -2.40 -14.06
N GLU A 35 -10.46 -1.09 -14.16
CA GLU A 35 -10.29 -0.21 -13.00
C GLU A 35 -11.43 -0.36 -12.00
N LYS A 36 -12.66 -0.53 -12.48
CA LYS A 36 -13.83 -0.77 -11.62
C LYS A 36 -13.71 -2.05 -10.80
N GLN A 37 -13.28 -3.14 -11.43
CA GLN A 37 -13.08 -4.42 -10.74
C GLN A 37 -11.97 -4.32 -9.69
N LEU A 38 -10.88 -3.62 -10.02
CA LEU A 38 -9.81 -3.36 -9.09
C LEU A 38 -10.30 -2.61 -7.85
N VAL A 39 -11.02 -1.51 -8.03
CA VAL A 39 -11.55 -0.68 -6.93
C VAL A 39 -12.54 -1.47 -6.07
N GLU A 40 -13.37 -2.32 -6.67
CA GLU A 40 -14.29 -3.19 -5.92
C GLU A 40 -13.55 -4.21 -5.04
N GLU A 41 -12.56 -4.92 -5.61
CA GLU A 41 -11.77 -5.89 -4.86
C GLU A 41 -10.89 -5.22 -3.81
N TRP A 42 -10.35 -4.03 -4.09
CA TRP A 42 -9.65 -3.20 -3.12
C TRP A 42 -10.53 -2.84 -1.92
N LYS A 43 -11.75 -2.36 -2.17
CA LYS A 43 -12.71 -2.03 -1.11
C LYS A 43 -13.12 -3.24 -0.28
N LYS A 44 -13.35 -4.39 -0.93
CA LYS A 44 -13.68 -5.63 -0.22
C LYS A 44 -12.55 -6.05 0.72
N TYR A 45 -11.31 -5.99 0.24
CA TYR A 45 -10.14 -6.31 1.04
C TYR A 45 -9.98 -5.32 2.21
N THR A 46 -10.13 -4.02 1.95
CA THR A 46 -10.10 -2.98 2.99
C THR A 46 -11.14 -3.25 4.08
N GLN A 47 -12.38 -3.55 3.70
CA GLN A 47 -13.43 -3.88 4.66
C GLN A 47 -13.13 -5.15 5.46
N GLN A 48 -12.53 -6.14 4.82
CA GLN A 48 -12.09 -7.35 5.52
C GLN A 48 -11.05 -7.01 6.59
N LYS A 49 -10.04 -6.20 6.26
CA LYS A 49 -9.01 -5.76 7.20
C LYS A 49 -9.58 -4.96 8.38
N LEU A 50 -10.52 -4.09 8.12
CA LEU A 50 -11.22 -3.35 9.19
C LEU A 50 -11.98 -4.30 10.13
N LYS A 51 -12.64 -5.33 9.61
CA LYS A 51 -13.34 -6.35 10.39
C LYS A 51 -12.38 -7.24 11.20
N GLU A 52 -11.20 -7.50 10.68
CA GLU A 52 -10.13 -8.25 11.36
C GLU A 52 -9.44 -7.44 12.47
N GLY A 53 -9.80 -6.17 12.64
CA GLY A 53 -9.24 -5.27 13.65
C GLY A 53 -7.94 -4.57 13.21
N ALA A 54 -7.52 -4.73 11.97
CA ALA A 54 -6.37 -4.03 11.39
C ALA A 54 -6.74 -2.59 10.98
N SER A 55 -7.21 -1.80 11.95
CA SER A 55 -7.77 -0.47 11.71
C SER A 55 -6.79 0.50 11.05
N ASN A 56 -5.50 0.43 11.39
CA ASN A 56 -4.49 1.32 10.83
C ASN A 56 -4.37 1.16 9.32
N ILE A 57 -4.09 -0.06 8.86
CA ILE A 57 -3.96 -0.32 7.43
C ILE A 57 -5.28 -0.19 6.69
N GLY A 58 -6.40 -0.60 7.31
CA GLY A 58 -7.74 -0.43 6.74
C GLY A 58 -8.06 1.04 6.46
N SER A 59 -7.78 1.94 7.41
CA SER A 59 -7.99 3.38 7.25
C SER A 59 -7.09 3.98 6.16
N VAL A 60 -5.83 3.54 6.10
CA VAL A 60 -4.90 3.98 5.04
C VAL A 60 -5.41 3.53 3.66
N MET A 61 -5.84 2.28 3.53
CA MET A 61 -6.37 1.75 2.28
C MET A 61 -7.70 2.38 1.85
N GLU A 62 -8.51 2.83 2.82
CA GLU A 62 -9.77 3.53 2.54
C GLU A 62 -9.53 4.93 1.98
N LEU A 63 -8.50 5.62 2.50
CA LEU A 63 -8.13 6.97 2.06
C LEU A 63 -7.42 6.97 0.71
N TYR A 64 -6.62 5.95 0.41
CA TYR A 64 -5.79 5.90 -0.79
C TYR A 64 -6.24 4.77 -1.71
N ILE A 65 -6.99 5.16 -2.75
CA ILE A 65 -7.45 4.22 -3.78
C ILE A 65 -6.39 4.16 -4.88
N PRO A 66 -5.97 2.95 -5.30
CA PRO A 66 -4.99 2.81 -6.36
C PRO A 66 -5.54 3.24 -7.72
N GLN A 67 -4.69 3.83 -8.52
CA GLN A 67 -4.93 4.05 -9.94
C GLN A 67 -4.30 2.90 -10.73
N LEU A 68 -5.00 2.42 -11.75
CA LEU A 68 -4.51 1.35 -12.60
C LEU A 68 -3.83 1.97 -13.84
N GLU A 69 -2.54 1.70 -14.00
CA GLU A 69 -1.83 1.92 -15.26
C GLU A 69 -1.34 0.56 -15.77
N ASP A 70 -1.95 0.10 -16.85
CA ASP A 70 -1.71 -1.23 -17.44
C ASP A 70 -1.90 -2.36 -16.38
N GLU A 71 -0.84 -2.86 -15.79
CA GLU A 71 -0.82 -3.91 -14.76
C GLU A 71 -0.21 -3.41 -13.44
N THR A 72 0.08 -2.11 -13.36
CA THR A 72 0.69 -1.47 -12.19
C THR A 72 -0.35 -0.67 -11.40
N LEU A 73 -0.46 -0.98 -10.13
CA LEU A 73 -1.26 -0.24 -9.17
C LEU A 73 -0.44 0.91 -8.62
N LYS A 74 -0.76 2.13 -9.02
CA LYS A 74 -0.10 3.33 -8.52
C LYS A 74 -0.86 3.88 -7.32
N LEU A 75 -0.15 4.01 -6.22
CA LEU A 75 -0.64 4.62 -4.98
C LEU A 75 0.23 5.82 -4.62
N VAL A 76 -0.42 6.93 -4.31
CA VAL A 76 0.27 8.13 -3.83
C VAL A 76 -0.11 8.35 -2.37
N VAL A 77 0.87 8.34 -1.49
CA VAL A 77 0.69 8.49 -0.04
C VAL A 77 1.45 9.70 0.49
N PRO A 78 0.99 10.33 1.58
CA PRO A 78 1.57 11.60 2.05
C PRO A 78 2.89 11.44 2.80
N ASN A 79 3.20 10.24 3.29
CA ASN A 79 4.37 10.03 4.16
C ASN A 79 4.97 8.63 4.00
N GLY A 80 6.20 8.49 4.50
CA GLY A 80 6.94 7.23 4.46
C GLY A 80 6.34 6.11 5.32
N THR A 81 5.66 6.45 6.42
CA THR A 81 5.02 5.46 7.30
C THR A 81 3.92 4.72 6.56
N ASN A 82 3.02 5.45 5.91
CA ASN A 82 1.95 4.85 5.10
C ASN A 82 2.51 4.03 3.94
N LYS A 83 3.63 4.48 3.34
CA LYS A 83 4.33 3.71 2.31
C LYS A 83 4.80 2.36 2.82
N VAL A 84 5.47 2.33 3.97
CA VAL A 84 6.00 1.10 4.58
C VAL A 84 4.87 0.15 4.97
N GLU A 85 3.80 0.66 5.56
CA GLU A 85 2.63 -0.16 5.92
C GLU A 85 1.96 -0.78 4.70
N LEU A 86 1.74 0.00 3.65
CA LEU A 86 1.18 -0.50 2.40
C LEU A 86 2.10 -1.47 1.66
N GLN A 87 3.42 -1.26 1.72
CA GLN A 87 4.37 -2.22 1.15
C GLN A 87 4.32 -3.57 1.88
N ARG A 88 4.27 -3.53 3.21
CA ARG A 88 4.11 -4.75 4.03
C ARG A 88 2.79 -5.46 3.72
N GLU A 89 1.69 -4.73 3.65
CA GLU A 89 0.39 -5.30 3.31
C GLU A 89 0.36 -5.82 1.87
N GLY A 90 1.15 -5.23 0.98
CA GLY A 90 1.29 -5.66 -0.42
C GLY A 90 1.69 -7.12 -0.57
N GLU A 91 2.44 -7.69 0.38
CA GLU A 91 2.83 -9.10 0.37
C GLU A 91 1.61 -10.04 0.44
N THR A 92 0.55 -9.63 1.14
CA THR A 92 -0.70 -10.39 1.25
C THR A 92 -1.76 -9.92 0.27
N LEU A 93 -1.80 -8.64 -0.03
CA LEU A 93 -2.75 -8.02 -0.94
C LEU A 93 -2.51 -8.42 -2.40
N LEU A 94 -1.25 -8.42 -2.88
CA LEU A 94 -0.94 -8.75 -4.26
C LEU A 94 -1.36 -10.18 -4.66
N PRO A 95 -1.08 -11.23 -3.88
CA PRO A 95 -1.60 -12.57 -4.18
C PRO A 95 -3.13 -12.64 -4.19
N TYR A 96 -3.79 -11.90 -3.30
CA TYR A 96 -5.24 -11.81 -3.28
C TYR A 96 -5.79 -11.17 -4.56
N LEU A 97 -5.25 -10.02 -4.96
CA LEU A 97 -5.67 -9.31 -6.17
C LEU A 97 -5.38 -10.12 -7.44
N ARG A 98 -4.20 -10.73 -7.55
CA ARG A 98 -3.82 -11.60 -8.68
C ARG A 98 -4.82 -12.73 -8.85
N LYS A 99 -5.22 -13.37 -7.76
CA LYS A 99 -6.21 -14.46 -7.78
C LYS A 99 -7.59 -13.95 -8.17
N ARG A 100 -8.03 -12.80 -7.64
CA ARG A 100 -9.37 -12.24 -7.87
C ARG A 100 -9.53 -11.66 -9.26
N LEU A 101 -8.50 -10.99 -9.74
CA LEU A 101 -8.49 -10.34 -11.06
C LEU A 101 -7.96 -11.26 -12.18
N ALA A 102 -7.60 -12.50 -11.85
CA ALA A 102 -7.04 -13.48 -12.78
C ALA A 102 -5.88 -12.91 -13.62
N ASN A 103 -4.98 -12.20 -12.96
CA ASN A 103 -3.79 -11.61 -13.58
C ASN A 103 -2.59 -11.71 -12.65
N ASP A 104 -1.59 -12.50 -13.04
CA ASP A 104 -0.39 -12.74 -12.24
C ASP A 104 0.66 -11.63 -12.37
N PHE A 105 0.49 -10.70 -13.33
CA PHE A 105 1.43 -9.63 -13.63
C PHE A 105 1.16 -8.33 -12.85
N ILE A 106 0.18 -8.32 -11.97
CA ILE A 106 -0.13 -7.16 -11.15
C ILE A 106 1.04 -6.80 -10.24
N HIS A 107 1.48 -5.56 -10.34
CA HIS A 107 2.50 -4.95 -9.50
C HIS A 107 1.92 -3.76 -8.74
N MET A 108 2.54 -3.41 -7.63
CA MET A 108 2.17 -2.24 -6.84
C MET A 108 3.34 -1.30 -6.71
N GLU A 109 3.12 -0.04 -7.09
CA GLU A 109 4.06 1.05 -6.96
C GLU A 109 3.50 2.09 -5.99
N ILE A 110 4.24 2.38 -4.93
CA ILE A 110 3.83 3.35 -3.92
C ILE A 110 4.79 4.53 -3.94
N THR A 111 4.26 5.69 -4.32
CA THR A 111 4.99 6.95 -4.38
C THR A 111 4.60 7.83 -3.19
N ILE A 112 5.54 8.54 -2.63
CA ILE A 112 5.25 9.55 -1.61
C ILE A 112 4.91 10.84 -2.35
N SER A 113 3.73 11.40 -2.05
CA SER A 113 3.37 12.72 -2.53
C SER A 113 4.43 13.72 -2.07
N GLN A 114 5.13 14.30 -3.02
CA GLN A 114 6.00 15.45 -2.76
C GLN A 114 5.20 16.76 -2.74
N GLU A 115 3.90 16.71 -2.45
CA GLU A 115 3.31 17.93 -1.96
C GLU A 115 4.17 18.34 -0.77
N LYS A 116 5.00 19.35 -1.02
CA LYS A 116 5.59 20.12 0.04
C LYS A 116 4.43 20.41 1.00
N LYS A 117 4.31 19.62 2.09
CA LYS A 117 3.94 20.30 3.31
C LYS A 117 4.97 21.43 3.34
N GLU A 118 4.57 22.60 2.93
CA GLU A 118 5.12 23.76 3.55
C GLU A 118 4.99 23.41 5.03
N GLU A 119 6.07 22.90 5.62
CA GLU A 119 6.28 23.06 7.04
C GLU A 119 6.26 24.57 7.17
N LEU A 120 5.06 25.06 7.35
CA LEU A 120 4.85 26.39 7.84
C LEU A 120 5.45 26.33 9.25
N VAL A 121 6.78 26.44 9.30
CA VAL A 121 7.49 26.78 10.51
C VAL A 121 7.02 28.20 10.81
N TYR A 122 5.78 28.28 11.31
CA TYR A 122 5.28 29.52 11.82
C TYR A 122 6.10 29.81 13.08
N THR A 123 6.98 30.77 12.97
CA THR A 123 7.46 31.45 14.16
C THR A 123 6.22 31.98 14.91
N PRO A 124 6.26 32.08 16.24
CA PRO A 124 5.14 32.64 17.00
C PRO A 124 4.64 33.98 16.43
N GLU A 125 5.55 34.79 15.88
CA GLU A 125 5.27 36.06 15.22
C GLU A 125 4.50 35.91 13.91
N GLU A 126 4.86 34.93 13.08
CA GLU A 126 4.15 34.66 11.82
C GLU A 126 2.76 34.08 12.06
N LYS A 127 2.61 33.19 13.08
CA LYS A 127 1.32 32.74 13.53
C LYS A 127 0.43 33.88 13.97
N PHE A 128 0.98 34.83 14.75
CA PHE A 128 0.25 35.98 15.20
C PHE A 128 -0.16 36.88 14.03
N LYS A 129 0.75 37.17 13.09
CA LYS A 129 0.44 37.97 11.89
C LYS A 129 -0.71 37.33 11.09
N LYS A 130 -0.70 36.06 10.87
CA LYS A 130 -1.76 35.36 10.11
C LYS A 130 -3.10 35.38 10.85
N LEU A 131 -3.09 35.17 12.16
CA LEU A 131 -4.27 35.24 12.99
C LEU A 131 -4.81 36.70 13.08
N ALA A 132 -3.92 37.68 13.18
CA ALA A 132 -4.31 39.09 13.21
C ALA A 132 -4.88 39.59 11.87
N THR A 133 -4.44 39.01 10.75
CA THR A 133 -5.02 39.29 9.43
C THR A 133 -6.44 38.72 9.32
N ALA A 134 -6.65 37.53 9.89
CA ALA A 134 -7.98 36.90 9.93
C ALA A 134 -8.92 37.55 10.97
N ASN A 135 -8.38 38.09 12.05
CA ASN A 135 -9.13 38.75 13.11
C ASN A 135 -8.44 40.01 13.63
N PRO A 136 -8.80 41.20 13.13
CA PRO A 136 -8.15 42.47 13.52
C PRO A 136 -8.23 42.78 15.02
N SER A 137 -9.19 42.20 15.75
CA SER A 137 -9.31 42.37 17.20
C SER A 137 -8.12 41.86 17.99
N LEU A 138 -7.32 40.91 17.41
CA LEU A 138 -6.11 40.37 18.05
C LEU A 138 -4.99 41.42 18.15
N GLN A 139 -4.89 42.34 17.19
CA GLN A 139 -3.93 43.46 17.27
C GLN A 139 -4.26 44.40 18.45
N ARG A 140 -5.55 44.68 18.62
CA ARG A 140 -6.02 45.51 19.71
C ARG A 140 -5.78 44.85 21.07
N LEU A 141 -5.91 43.53 21.13
CA LEU A 141 -5.63 42.74 22.34
C LEU A 141 -4.14 42.79 22.71
N LYS A 142 -3.24 42.73 21.72
CA LYS A 142 -1.79 42.86 21.92
C LYS A 142 -1.42 44.22 22.51
N GLU A 143 -2.02 45.32 22.00
CA GLU A 143 -1.77 46.68 22.46
C GLU A 143 -2.29 46.89 23.87
N VAL A 144 -3.52 46.41 24.17
CA VAL A 144 -4.16 46.59 25.49
C VAL A 144 -3.45 45.82 26.60
N PHE A 145 -2.98 44.62 26.30
CA PHE A 145 -2.31 43.76 27.30
C PHE A 145 -0.79 43.85 27.30
N GLY A 146 -0.19 44.72 26.46
CA GLY A 146 1.28 44.91 26.42
C GLY A 146 2.06 43.62 26.18
N LEU A 147 1.55 42.73 25.35
CA LEU A 147 2.21 41.47 25.01
C LEU A 147 3.36 41.75 24.05
N GLU A 148 4.46 42.23 24.55
CA GLU A 148 5.73 42.31 23.83
C GLU A 148 6.52 41.00 24.02
N HIS A 149 7.12 40.55 22.92
CA HIS A 149 8.12 39.46 22.94
C HIS A 149 9.50 40.08 22.80
#